data_13b7c3d6f14378b6c5fb4157ebb5ef70
#
_entry.id   13b7c3d6f14378b6c5fb4157ebb5ef70
#
_cell.length_a   1.000
_cell.length_b   1.000
_cell.length_c   1.000
_cell.angle_alpha   90.00
_cell.angle_beta   90.00
_cell.angle_gamma   90.00
#
_symmetry.space_group_name_H-M   'P 1'
#
loop_
_entity.id
_entity.type
_entity.pdbx_description
1 polymer ?
#
loop_
_entity_poly.entity_id
_entity_poly.type
_entity_poly.pdbx_seq_one_letter_code
_entity_poly.pdbx_strand_id
1 'polypeptide(L)'
;LTALGIATVILAFNLIVTTVRAWYAGVEASVPNRLISRHAASLSIHLPLAYRDRIAALDGVTGVSYANWFGGVYRDAKGFFPQFAVDPASFLDLHSELSVTEEERQAFLADRRGCVIGRRLAALYGWKVGDVIALKGTIYPGDWEFVVRGVYRGADAATDETWMLLRWDYMNARRQQID
;
A
#
# COMPACT_ATOMS: atom_id res chain seq x y z
N LEU A 1 -17.32 37.86 29.48
CA LEU A 1 -17.45 37.82 28.02
C LEU A 1 -16.07 37.86 27.33
N THR A 2 -15.16 38.78 27.71
CA THR A 2 -13.79 38.89 27.11
C THR A 2 -12.93 37.64 27.29
N ALA A 3 -12.91 37.02 28.47
CA ALA A 3 -12.14 35.79 28.71
C ALA A 3 -12.63 34.63 27.85
N LEU A 4 -13.93 34.49 27.66
CA LEU A 4 -14.51 33.45 26.78
C LEU A 4 -14.13 33.69 25.32
N GLY A 5 -14.15 34.94 24.85
CA GLY A 5 -13.73 35.32 23.51
C GLY A 5 -12.25 34.98 23.24
N ILE A 6 -11.37 35.30 24.17
CA ILE A 6 -9.94 34.99 24.08
C ILE A 6 -9.73 33.46 24.06
N ALA A 7 -10.40 32.74 24.95
CA ALA A 7 -10.31 31.27 24.98
C ALA A 7 -10.75 30.63 23.66
N THR A 8 -11.83 31.11 23.06
CA THR A 8 -12.32 30.61 21.75
C THR A 8 -11.32 30.87 20.63
N VAL A 9 -10.71 32.06 20.58
CA VAL A 9 -9.71 32.40 19.58
C VAL A 9 -8.45 31.50 19.71
N ILE A 10 -7.98 31.31 20.95
CA ILE A 10 -6.83 30.44 21.21
C ILE A 10 -7.15 28.99 20.79
N LEU A 11 -8.35 28.51 21.13
CA LEU A 11 -8.77 27.14 20.74
C LEU A 11 -8.83 26.98 19.23
N ALA A 12 -9.46 27.93 18.52
CA ALA A 12 -9.56 27.91 17.06
C ALA A 12 -8.18 27.97 16.40
N PHE A 13 -7.30 28.82 16.89
CA PHE A 13 -5.93 28.92 16.37
C PHE A 13 -5.16 27.62 16.57
N ASN A 14 -5.20 27.02 17.76
CA ASN A 14 -4.54 25.75 18.02
C ASN A 14 -5.11 24.62 17.16
N LEU A 15 -6.43 24.58 16.94
CA LEU A 15 -7.06 23.60 16.06
C LEU A 15 -6.55 23.72 14.62
N ILE A 16 -6.49 24.94 14.09
CA ILE A 16 -5.97 25.21 12.74
C ILE A 16 -4.49 24.77 12.64
N VAL A 17 -3.66 25.21 13.59
CA VAL A 17 -2.22 24.86 13.60
C VAL A 17 -2.02 23.35 13.69
N THR A 18 -2.79 22.66 14.54
CA THR A 18 -2.72 21.21 14.69
C THR A 18 -3.13 20.49 13.38
N THR A 19 -4.21 20.96 12.74
CA THR A 19 -4.68 20.40 11.48
C THR A 19 -3.62 20.58 10.37
N VAL A 20 -3.06 21.79 10.27
CA VAL A 20 -1.99 22.08 9.29
C VAL A 20 -0.74 21.21 9.54
N ARG A 21 -0.30 21.12 10.81
CA ARG A 21 0.83 20.26 11.18
C ARG A 21 0.57 18.77 10.89
N ALA A 22 -0.65 18.29 11.19
CA ALA A 22 -1.02 16.91 10.87
C ALA A 22 -1.00 16.64 9.36
N TRP A 23 -1.38 17.63 8.54
CA TRP A 23 -1.30 17.53 7.08
C TRP A 23 0.14 17.44 6.59
N TYR A 24 1.04 18.25 7.11
CA TYR A 24 2.46 18.24 6.73
C TYR A 24 3.24 17.06 7.31
N ALA A 25 2.81 16.49 8.45
CA ALA A 25 3.49 15.34 9.05
C ALA A 25 3.54 14.13 8.10
N GLY A 26 2.52 13.93 7.26
CA GLY A 26 2.54 12.90 6.22
C GLY A 26 3.56 13.15 5.11
N VAL A 27 3.86 14.43 4.83
CA VAL A 27 4.88 14.82 3.83
C VAL A 27 6.29 14.66 4.43
N GLU A 28 6.47 15.03 5.69
CA GLU A 28 7.77 14.90 6.39
C GLU A 28 8.15 13.44 6.64
N ALA A 29 7.17 12.56 6.82
CA ALA A 29 7.37 11.11 6.94
C ALA A 29 7.64 10.42 5.59
N SER A 30 7.46 11.11 4.46
CA SER A 30 7.76 10.54 3.14
C SER A 30 9.27 10.42 2.93
N VAL A 31 9.70 9.32 2.31
CA VAL A 31 11.11 9.11 1.93
C VAL A 31 11.51 10.20 0.92
N PRO A 32 12.47 11.08 1.23
CA PRO A 32 12.70 12.33 0.48
C PRO A 32 13.17 12.10 -0.97
N ASN A 33 13.69 10.93 -1.28
CA ASN A 33 14.20 10.56 -2.60
C ASN A 33 13.28 9.59 -3.37
N ARG A 34 12.04 9.41 -2.93
CA ARG A 34 11.07 8.54 -3.62
C ARG A 34 9.95 9.38 -4.25
N LEU A 35 9.78 9.23 -5.56
CA LEU A 35 8.72 9.87 -6.32
C LEU A 35 7.67 8.83 -6.73
N ILE A 36 6.40 9.24 -6.74
CA ILE A 36 5.29 8.42 -7.21
C ILE A 36 4.75 9.02 -8.50
N SER A 37 4.89 8.28 -9.59
CA SER A 37 4.28 8.62 -10.88
C SER A 37 2.94 7.91 -11.01
N ARG A 38 1.89 8.66 -11.35
CA ARG A 38 0.54 8.12 -11.53
C ARG A 38 -0.13 8.72 -12.76
N HIS A 39 -1.20 8.08 -13.23
CA HIS A 39 -2.01 8.64 -14.29
C HIS A 39 -2.69 9.94 -13.81
N ALA A 40 -2.66 11.00 -14.66
CA ALA A 40 -3.15 12.32 -14.28
C ALA A 40 -4.65 12.34 -13.94
N ALA A 41 -5.45 11.52 -14.62
CA ALA A 41 -6.90 11.54 -14.46
C ALA A 41 -7.41 10.67 -13.28
N SER A 42 -6.76 9.56 -12.96
CA SER A 42 -7.25 8.64 -11.92
C SER A 42 -6.17 7.67 -11.45
N LEU A 43 -6.26 7.26 -10.18
CA LEU A 43 -5.45 6.16 -9.61
C LEU A 43 -5.86 4.78 -10.14
N SER A 44 -7.10 4.66 -10.65
CA SER A 44 -7.60 3.40 -11.22
C SER A 44 -7.19 3.18 -12.67
N ILE A 45 -6.67 4.21 -13.35
CA ILE A 45 -6.13 4.10 -14.71
C ILE A 45 -4.66 3.75 -14.61
N HIS A 46 -4.30 2.60 -15.17
CA HIS A 46 -2.92 2.12 -15.12
C HIS A 46 -2.03 2.84 -16.11
N LEU A 47 -0.80 3.13 -15.70
CA LEU A 47 0.25 3.53 -16.63
C LEU A 47 0.73 2.28 -17.40
N PRO A 48 0.98 2.38 -18.71
CA PRO A 48 1.63 1.31 -19.45
C PRO A 48 2.98 0.92 -18.82
N LEU A 49 3.28 -0.39 -18.74
CA LEU A 49 4.55 -0.88 -18.16
C LEU A 49 5.80 -0.31 -18.85
N ALA A 50 5.70 0.07 -20.12
CA ALA A 50 6.78 0.75 -20.84
C ALA A 50 7.25 2.06 -20.18
N TYR A 51 6.43 2.68 -19.32
CA TYR A 51 6.87 3.85 -18.55
C TYR A 51 7.91 3.48 -17.48
N ARG A 52 7.87 2.27 -16.93
CA ARG A 52 8.89 1.76 -16.00
C ARG A 52 10.28 1.88 -16.62
N ASP A 53 10.45 1.36 -17.82
CA ASP A 53 11.75 1.33 -18.50
C ASP A 53 12.21 2.74 -18.90
N ARG A 54 11.25 3.59 -19.31
CA ARG A 54 11.53 5.00 -19.61
C ARG A 54 11.96 5.78 -18.38
N ILE A 55 11.31 5.56 -17.23
CA ILE A 55 11.68 6.20 -15.96
C ILE A 55 13.03 5.68 -15.47
N ALA A 56 13.28 4.37 -15.59
CA ALA A 56 14.54 3.76 -15.21
C ALA A 56 15.75 4.29 -16.01
N ALA A 57 15.51 4.77 -17.24
CA ALA A 57 16.55 5.34 -18.10
C ALA A 57 16.87 6.81 -17.82
N LEU A 58 16.16 7.47 -16.88
CA LEU A 58 16.43 8.85 -16.52
C LEU A 58 17.64 8.96 -15.59
N ASP A 59 18.46 9.98 -15.81
CA ASP A 59 19.60 10.27 -14.95
C ASP A 59 19.15 10.53 -13.50
N GLY A 60 19.86 9.92 -12.54
CA GLY A 60 19.56 10.04 -11.12
C GLY A 60 18.49 9.05 -10.60
N VAL A 61 17.87 8.26 -11.46
CA VAL A 61 16.95 7.19 -11.03
C VAL A 61 17.75 5.93 -10.71
N THR A 62 17.71 5.51 -9.45
CA THR A 62 18.45 4.33 -8.96
C THR A 62 17.60 3.06 -8.92
N GLY A 63 16.27 3.20 -8.92
CA GLY A 63 15.36 2.06 -8.90
C GLY A 63 13.95 2.47 -9.28
N VAL A 64 13.21 1.56 -9.90
CA VAL A 64 11.80 1.75 -10.29
C VAL A 64 11.02 0.51 -9.92
N SER A 65 9.87 0.70 -9.29
CA SER A 65 8.89 -0.34 -9.06
C SER A 65 7.51 0.10 -9.52
N TYR A 66 6.57 -0.81 -9.54
CA TYR A 66 5.19 -0.49 -9.88
C TYR A 66 4.21 -1.16 -8.91
N ALA A 67 3.08 -0.52 -8.74
CA ALA A 67 1.98 -1.00 -7.94
C ALA A 67 0.64 -0.63 -8.60
N ASN A 68 -0.32 -1.53 -8.53
CA ASN A 68 -1.69 -1.31 -8.98
C ASN A 68 -2.65 -1.50 -7.82
N TRP A 69 -3.63 -0.66 -7.73
CA TRP A 69 -4.74 -0.84 -6.81
C TRP A 69 -5.56 -2.06 -7.21
N PHE A 70 -5.80 -2.99 -6.26
CA PHE A 70 -6.54 -4.22 -6.55
C PHE A 70 -8.07 -4.05 -6.35
N GLY A 71 -8.48 -3.42 -5.26
CA GLY A 71 -9.88 -3.10 -4.98
C GLY A 71 -10.75 -4.33 -4.75
N GLY A 72 -10.28 -5.32 -3.99
CA GLY A 72 -11.08 -6.46 -3.59
C GLY A 72 -11.87 -6.22 -2.30
N VAL A 73 -12.93 -6.99 -2.09
CA VAL A 73 -13.76 -6.95 -0.87
C VAL A 73 -13.56 -8.25 -0.11
N TYR A 74 -13.28 -8.14 1.19
CA TYR A 74 -13.19 -9.25 2.12
C TYR A 74 -14.51 -9.37 2.89
N ARG A 75 -15.20 -10.49 2.74
CA ARG A 75 -16.51 -10.81 3.36
C ARG A 75 -17.61 -9.81 3.02
N ASP A 76 -17.53 -8.58 3.49
CA ASP A 76 -18.52 -7.53 3.24
C ASP A 76 -17.85 -6.17 2.97
N ALA A 77 -18.65 -5.19 2.50
CA ALA A 77 -18.16 -3.87 2.13
C ALA A 77 -17.61 -3.03 3.31
N LYS A 78 -17.84 -3.45 4.56
CA LYS A 78 -17.33 -2.76 5.75
C LYS A 78 -15.91 -3.17 6.07
N GLY A 79 -15.46 -4.32 5.58
CA GLY A 79 -14.11 -4.85 5.76
C GLY A 79 -13.11 -4.32 4.72
N PHE A 80 -13.17 -3.04 4.37
CA PHE A 80 -12.26 -2.43 3.41
C PHE A 80 -10.86 -2.21 4.02
N PHE A 81 -9.84 -2.59 3.28
CA PHE A 81 -8.43 -2.28 3.54
C PHE A 81 -7.66 -2.10 2.23
N PRO A 82 -6.58 -1.29 2.22
CA PRO A 82 -5.80 -1.05 1.02
C PRO A 82 -5.11 -2.32 0.51
N GLN A 83 -5.24 -2.59 -0.79
CA GLN A 83 -4.66 -3.76 -1.45
C GLN A 83 -3.92 -3.31 -2.71
N PHE A 84 -2.62 -3.62 -2.77
CA PHE A 84 -1.76 -3.23 -3.88
C PHE A 84 -1.14 -4.47 -4.52
N ALA A 85 -1.36 -4.62 -5.83
CA ALA A 85 -0.61 -5.56 -6.65
C ALA A 85 0.72 -4.93 -7.02
N VAL A 86 1.81 -5.46 -6.48
CA VAL A 86 3.14 -4.87 -6.57
C VAL A 86 4.10 -5.74 -7.37
N ASP A 87 5.15 -5.12 -7.90
CA ASP A 87 6.30 -5.87 -8.42
C ASP A 87 7.00 -6.62 -7.28
N PRO A 88 6.93 -7.95 -7.24
CA PRO A 88 7.45 -8.71 -6.11
C PRO A 88 8.97 -8.58 -5.97
N ALA A 89 9.70 -8.30 -7.06
CA ALA A 89 11.15 -8.26 -7.06
C ALA A 89 11.71 -6.94 -6.52
N SER A 90 11.06 -5.80 -6.81
CA SER A 90 11.63 -4.48 -6.53
C SER A 90 10.87 -3.67 -5.49
N PHE A 91 9.59 -3.99 -5.22
CA PHE A 91 8.76 -3.13 -4.38
C PHE A 91 9.26 -3.03 -2.94
N LEU A 92 9.57 -4.15 -2.31
CA LEU A 92 10.05 -4.17 -0.93
C LEU A 92 11.44 -3.55 -0.79
N ASP A 93 12.29 -3.62 -1.82
CA ASP A 93 13.60 -2.96 -1.81
C ASP A 93 13.49 -1.44 -1.82
N LEU A 94 12.52 -0.90 -2.56
CA LEU A 94 12.25 0.53 -2.63
C LEU A 94 11.42 1.05 -1.44
N HIS A 95 10.80 0.14 -0.69
CA HIS A 95 9.99 0.43 0.49
C HIS A 95 10.62 -0.17 1.75
N SER A 96 11.84 0.25 2.05
CA SER A 96 12.61 -0.23 3.21
C SER A 96 11.93 0.02 4.56
N GLU A 97 10.95 0.93 4.59
CA GLU A 97 10.09 1.16 5.74
C GLU A 97 9.12 -0.01 6.02
N LEU A 98 8.93 -0.92 5.07
CA LEU A 98 8.13 -2.13 5.22
C LEU A 98 9.06 -3.32 5.54
N SER A 99 9.34 -3.53 6.82
CA SER A 99 10.28 -4.58 7.24
C SER A 99 9.60 -5.96 7.26
N VAL A 100 10.15 -6.90 6.50
CA VAL A 100 9.83 -8.33 6.50
C VAL A 100 11.09 -9.13 6.78
N THR A 101 10.98 -10.35 7.28
CA THR A 101 12.15 -11.24 7.38
C THR A 101 12.55 -11.77 6.00
N GLU A 102 13.80 -12.20 5.86
CA GLU A 102 14.27 -12.75 4.58
C GLU A 102 13.50 -14.03 4.20
N GLU A 103 13.15 -14.86 5.16
CA GLU A 103 12.33 -16.06 4.95
C GLU A 103 10.94 -15.71 4.40
N GLU A 104 10.28 -14.70 4.96
CA GLU A 104 8.97 -14.23 4.51
C GLU A 104 9.07 -13.62 3.10
N ARG A 105 10.14 -12.87 2.84
CA ARG A 105 10.42 -12.32 1.52
C ARG A 105 10.60 -13.42 0.48
N GLN A 106 11.41 -14.43 0.76
CA GLN A 106 11.62 -15.56 -0.15
C GLN A 106 10.33 -16.37 -0.35
N ALA A 107 9.54 -16.58 0.70
CA ALA A 107 8.24 -17.23 0.61
C ALA A 107 7.26 -16.44 -0.28
N PHE A 108 7.26 -15.11 -0.17
CA PHE A 108 6.46 -14.23 -1.04
C PHE A 108 6.91 -14.32 -2.50
N LEU A 109 8.22 -14.34 -2.75
CA LEU A 109 8.78 -14.47 -4.10
C LEU A 109 8.51 -15.85 -4.73
N ALA A 110 8.49 -16.90 -3.94
CA ALA A 110 8.29 -18.26 -4.41
C ALA A 110 6.82 -18.61 -4.73
N ASP A 111 5.87 -18.01 -4.03
CA ASP A 111 4.45 -18.31 -4.21
C ASP A 111 3.73 -17.22 -5.02
N ARG A 112 3.25 -17.57 -6.22
CA ARG A 112 2.49 -16.63 -7.06
C ARG A 112 1.21 -16.10 -6.42
N ARG A 113 0.56 -16.89 -5.56
CA ARG A 113 -0.60 -16.47 -4.77
C ARG A 113 -0.20 -15.81 -3.45
N GLY A 114 1.08 -15.67 -3.20
CA GLY A 114 1.61 -15.06 -1.98
C GLY A 114 1.16 -13.62 -1.81
N CYS A 115 0.90 -13.25 -0.57
CA CYS A 115 0.74 -11.86 -0.16
C CYS A 115 1.51 -11.57 1.12
N VAL A 116 1.86 -10.30 1.29
CA VAL A 116 2.45 -9.76 2.51
C VAL A 116 1.46 -8.75 3.09
N ILE A 117 1.15 -8.88 4.37
CA ILE A 117 0.16 -8.02 5.05
C ILE A 117 0.78 -7.24 6.18
N GLY A 118 0.24 -6.07 6.47
CA GLY A 118 0.69 -5.28 7.61
C GLY A 118 0.28 -5.88 8.94
N ARG A 119 1.08 -5.66 9.98
CA ARG A 119 0.86 -6.21 11.33
C ARG A 119 -0.48 -5.80 11.92
N ARG A 120 -0.93 -4.55 11.69
CA ARG A 120 -2.25 -4.08 12.17
C ARG A 120 -3.38 -4.80 11.44
N LEU A 121 -3.23 -5.05 10.15
CA LEU A 121 -4.21 -5.81 9.38
C LEU A 121 -4.28 -7.26 9.84
N ALA A 122 -3.12 -7.90 10.05
CA ALA A 122 -3.01 -9.24 10.60
C ALA A 122 -3.71 -9.36 11.97
N ALA A 123 -3.46 -8.40 12.87
CA ALA A 123 -4.09 -8.36 14.18
C ALA A 123 -5.61 -8.15 14.11
N LEU A 124 -6.09 -7.27 13.21
CA LEU A 124 -7.50 -6.95 13.06
C LEU A 124 -8.35 -8.17 12.67
N TYR A 125 -7.83 -9.00 11.75
CA TYR A 125 -8.54 -10.18 11.25
C TYR A 125 -8.06 -11.50 11.85
N GLY A 126 -7.03 -11.48 12.70
CA GLY A 126 -6.43 -12.67 13.30
C GLY A 126 -5.63 -13.52 12.31
N TRP A 127 -5.19 -12.95 11.19
CA TRP A 127 -4.44 -13.67 10.16
C TRP A 127 -3.00 -13.93 10.55
N LYS A 128 -2.51 -15.09 10.11
CA LYS A 128 -1.14 -15.56 10.34
C LYS A 128 -0.50 -16.01 9.02
N VAL A 129 0.80 -16.13 9.00
CA VAL A 129 1.52 -16.73 7.87
C VAL A 129 1.00 -18.15 7.63
N GLY A 130 0.65 -18.43 6.38
CA GLY A 130 0.02 -19.67 5.94
C GLY A 130 -1.49 -19.59 5.72
N ASP A 131 -2.17 -18.61 6.28
CA ASP A 131 -3.63 -18.44 6.11
C ASP A 131 -3.97 -18.03 4.67
N VAL A 132 -5.17 -18.41 4.23
CA VAL A 132 -5.72 -18.07 2.92
C VAL A 132 -6.73 -16.93 3.08
N ILE A 133 -6.51 -15.85 2.35
CA ILE A 133 -7.41 -14.70 2.29
C ILE A 133 -8.18 -14.75 0.97
N ALA A 134 -9.49 -14.96 1.05
CA ALA A 134 -10.38 -14.92 -0.10
C ALA A 134 -10.93 -13.50 -0.28
N LEU A 135 -10.72 -12.91 -1.45
CA LEU A 135 -11.23 -11.60 -1.83
C LEU A 135 -12.14 -11.72 -3.05
N LYS A 136 -13.26 -10.98 -3.02
CA LYS A 136 -14.07 -10.77 -4.20
C LYS A 136 -13.61 -9.54 -4.93
N GLY A 137 -13.08 -9.71 -6.13
CA GLY A 137 -12.54 -8.60 -6.93
C GLY A 137 -13.65 -7.70 -7.46
N THR A 138 -13.45 -6.37 -7.36
CA THR A 138 -14.38 -5.36 -7.91
C THR A 138 -13.83 -4.74 -9.20
N ILE A 139 -12.58 -4.30 -9.18
CA ILE A 139 -11.87 -3.80 -10.37
C ILE A 139 -11.44 -4.96 -11.27
N TYR A 140 -11.02 -6.06 -10.66
CA TYR A 140 -10.66 -7.32 -11.34
C TYR A 140 -11.68 -8.39 -10.94
N PRO A 141 -12.78 -8.56 -11.70
CA PRO A 141 -13.88 -9.44 -11.30
C PRO A 141 -13.46 -10.89 -11.05
N GLY A 142 -14.14 -11.54 -10.12
CA GLY A 142 -13.92 -12.94 -9.77
C GLY A 142 -13.51 -13.16 -8.32
N ASP A 143 -13.40 -14.43 -7.95
CA ASP A 143 -12.97 -14.83 -6.61
C ASP A 143 -11.47 -15.06 -6.61
N TRP A 144 -10.78 -14.41 -5.68
CA TRP A 144 -9.33 -14.40 -5.59
C TRP A 144 -8.90 -14.97 -4.25
N GLU A 145 -7.92 -15.86 -4.28
CA GLU A 145 -7.32 -16.44 -3.08
C GLU A 145 -5.84 -16.06 -3.02
N PHE A 146 -5.45 -15.56 -1.85
CA PHE A 146 -4.08 -15.19 -1.55
C PHE A 146 -3.62 -15.91 -0.29
N VAL A 147 -2.38 -16.37 -0.28
CA VAL A 147 -1.77 -17.03 0.86
C VAL A 147 -0.85 -16.05 1.58
N VAL A 148 -1.05 -15.83 2.86
CA VAL A 148 -0.18 -14.97 3.67
C VAL A 148 1.21 -15.59 3.75
N ARG A 149 2.21 -14.95 3.17
CA ARG A 149 3.61 -15.38 3.18
C ARG A 149 4.50 -14.53 4.06
N GLY A 150 4.02 -13.37 4.48
CA GLY A 150 4.74 -12.51 5.41
C GLY A 150 3.84 -11.49 6.09
N VAL A 151 4.30 -11.00 7.24
CA VAL A 151 3.66 -9.93 8.01
C VAL A 151 4.67 -8.83 8.24
N TYR A 152 4.58 -7.75 7.44
CA TYR A 152 5.51 -6.63 7.58
C TYR A 152 5.24 -5.79 8.82
N ARG A 153 6.30 -5.19 9.31
CA ARG A 153 6.28 -4.16 10.36
C ARG A 153 6.77 -2.85 9.79
N GLY A 154 6.14 -1.77 10.20
CA GLY A 154 6.62 -0.44 9.88
C GLY A 154 7.93 -0.12 10.59
N ALA A 155 8.85 0.55 9.91
CA ALA A 155 10.11 1.01 10.50
C ALA A 155 9.88 2.07 11.57
N ASP A 156 8.79 2.81 11.47
CA ASP A 156 8.38 3.84 12.42
C ASP A 156 6.86 3.85 12.65
N ALA A 157 6.40 4.72 13.55
CA ALA A 157 4.99 4.84 13.91
C ALA A 157 4.13 5.49 12.80
N ALA A 158 4.74 6.15 11.83
CA ALA A 158 4.05 6.79 10.71
C ALA A 158 3.79 5.81 9.54
N THR A 159 4.53 4.70 9.50
CA THR A 159 4.35 3.66 8.49
C THR A 159 2.99 2.98 8.64
N ASP A 160 2.20 2.95 7.56
CA ASP A 160 0.90 2.30 7.57
C ASP A 160 1.04 0.77 7.54
N GLU A 161 0.57 0.11 8.59
CA GLU A 161 0.58 -1.35 8.74
C GLU A 161 -0.79 -1.99 8.40
N THR A 162 -1.61 -1.33 7.58
CA THR A 162 -2.94 -1.84 7.19
C THR A 162 -3.00 -2.32 5.74
N TRP A 163 -1.91 -2.28 5.01
CA TRP A 163 -1.87 -2.67 3.61
C TRP A 163 -1.74 -4.18 3.44
N MET A 164 -2.29 -4.66 2.33
CA MET A 164 -2.04 -5.98 1.78
C MET A 164 -1.30 -5.81 0.44
N LEU A 165 -0.12 -6.39 0.35
CA LEU A 165 0.71 -6.43 -0.85
C LEU A 165 0.55 -7.79 -1.50
N LEU A 166 0.05 -7.83 -2.71
CA LEU A 166 -0.11 -9.04 -3.50
C LEU A 166 0.75 -8.97 -4.77
N ARG A 167 1.01 -10.11 -5.40
CA ARG A 167 1.88 -10.16 -6.57
C ARG A 167 1.16 -9.68 -7.82
N TRP A 168 1.75 -8.71 -8.49
CA TRP A 168 1.23 -8.16 -9.73
C TRP A 168 1.20 -9.18 -10.88
N ASP A 169 2.20 -10.04 -10.98
CA ASP A 169 2.28 -11.07 -12.02
C ASP A 169 1.13 -12.09 -11.93
N TYR A 170 0.72 -12.45 -10.72
CA TYR A 170 -0.47 -13.29 -10.51
C TYR A 170 -1.75 -12.59 -10.95
N MET A 171 -1.93 -11.34 -10.52
CA MET A 171 -3.09 -10.53 -10.91
C MET A 171 -3.15 -10.36 -12.42
N ASN A 172 -2.05 -9.98 -13.05
CA ASN A 172 -2.00 -9.73 -14.49
C ASN A 172 -2.24 -10.98 -15.33
N ALA A 173 -1.65 -12.12 -14.95
CA ALA A 173 -1.87 -13.38 -15.66
C ALA A 173 -3.34 -13.83 -15.60
N ARG A 174 -3.99 -13.66 -14.46
CA ARG A 174 -5.39 -14.04 -14.30
C ARG A 174 -6.34 -13.08 -15.01
N ARG A 175 -6.02 -11.78 -15.05
CA ARG A 175 -6.77 -10.80 -15.84
C ARG A 175 -6.81 -11.16 -17.32
N GLN A 176 -5.68 -11.58 -17.91
CA GLN A 176 -5.58 -11.99 -19.30
C GLN A 176 -6.39 -13.25 -19.64
N GLN A 177 -6.86 -14.01 -18.65
CA GLN A 177 -7.71 -15.17 -18.83
C GLN A 177 -9.22 -14.83 -18.78
N ILE A 178 -9.55 -13.65 -18.28
CA ILE A 178 -10.94 -13.20 -18.10
C ILE A 178 -11.36 -12.28 -19.26
N ASP A 179 -10.42 -11.58 -19.92
CA ASP A 179 -10.64 -10.78 -21.14
C ASP A 179 -10.67 -11.70 -22.39
#